data_d13d01cded3f9c425417f0d55a8b6120
#
_entry.id   d13d01cded3f9c425417f0d55a8b6120
#
_cell.length_a   1.000
_cell.length_b   1.000
_cell.length_c   1.000
_cell.angle_alpha   90.00
_cell.angle_beta   90.00
_cell.angle_gamma   90.00
#
_symmetry.space_group_name_H-M   'P 1'
#
loop_
_entity.id
_entity.type
_entity.pdbx_description
1 polymer ?
#
loop_
_entity_poly.entity_id
_entity_poly.type
_entity_poly.pdbx_seq_one_letter_code
_entity_poly.pdbx_strand_id
1 'polypeptide(L)'
;MTFLLIRAINVFFQVVYYLLLARILMSWFPGAGDTRIGVFLYNMTEPILGPFRKMIDKSPIGGGMMLDFSPIIAFFVLDIVKRVLISLVAML
;
A
#
# COMPACT_ATOMS: atom_id res chain seq x y z
N MET A 1 18.96 -19.96 1.93
CA MET A 1 17.49 -19.94 1.67
C MET A 1 16.79 -18.82 2.41
N THR A 2 16.97 -18.77 3.74
CA THR A 2 16.37 -17.71 4.55
C THR A 2 16.76 -16.31 4.08
N PHE A 3 18.02 -16.10 3.79
CA PHE A 3 18.51 -14.81 3.30
C PHE A 3 17.81 -14.39 2.02
N LEU A 4 17.65 -15.33 1.08
CA LEU A 4 16.99 -15.05 -0.20
C LEU A 4 15.52 -14.74 -0.01
N LEU A 5 14.84 -15.45 0.89
CA LEU A 5 13.44 -15.19 1.18
C LEU A 5 13.24 -13.81 1.79
N ILE A 6 14.09 -13.43 2.75
CA ILE A 6 14.02 -12.12 3.37
C ILE A 6 14.28 -11.02 2.34
N ARG A 7 15.26 -11.23 1.46
CA ARG A 7 15.55 -10.26 0.41
C ARG A 7 14.36 -10.11 -0.55
N ALA A 8 13.74 -11.22 -0.92
CA ALA A 8 12.57 -11.20 -1.80
C ALA A 8 11.41 -10.43 -1.16
N ILE A 9 11.17 -10.65 0.14
CA ILE A 9 10.14 -9.94 0.89
C ILE A 9 10.44 -8.44 0.90
N ASN A 10 11.68 -8.06 1.19
CA ASN A 10 12.07 -6.65 1.21
C ASN A 10 11.86 -5.98 -0.13
N VAL A 11 12.28 -6.63 -1.21
CA VAL A 11 12.13 -6.07 -2.56
C VAL A 11 10.66 -5.93 -2.92
N PHE A 12 9.85 -6.96 -2.64
CA PHE A 12 8.43 -6.93 -2.92
C PHE A 12 7.74 -5.76 -2.21
N PHE A 13 7.98 -5.62 -0.92
CA PHE A 13 7.36 -4.52 -0.15
C PHE A 13 7.89 -3.16 -0.59
N GLN A 14 9.16 -3.08 -0.99
CA GLN A 14 9.71 -1.83 -1.49
C GLN A 14 9.00 -1.39 -2.77
N VAL A 15 8.76 -2.31 -3.69
CA VAL A 15 8.01 -2.02 -4.92
C VAL A 15 6.60 -1.54 -4.57
N VAL A 16 5.93 -2.23 -3.65
CA VAL A 16 4.58 -1.85 -3.22
C VAL A 16 4.59 -0.45 -2.61
N TYR A 17 5.57 -0.14 -1.77
CA TYR A 17 5.68 1.18 -1.15
C TYR A 17 5.87 2.28 -2.19
N TYR A 18 6.69 2.06 -3.20
CA TYR A 18 6.87 3.03 -4.28
C TYR A 18 5.58 3.24 -5.07
N LEU A 19 4.83 2.17 -5.32
CA LEU A 19 3.55 2.29 -6.01
C LEU A 19 2.55 3.11 -5.19
N LEU A 20 2.49 2.86 -3.88
CA LEU A 20 1.61 3.61 -2.99
C LEU A 20 2.04 5.07 -2.89
N LEU A 21 3.34 5.33 -2.83
CA LEU A 21 3.86 6.69 -2.80
C LEU A 21 3.49 7.44 -4.08
N ALA A 22 3.67 6.78 -5.22
CA ALA A 22 3.29 7.37 -6.51
C ALA A 22 1.79 7.69 -6.54
N ARG A 23 0.96 6.82 -5.97
CA ARG A 23 -0.47 7.04 -5.87
C ARG A 23 -0.81 8.27 -5.03
N ILE A 24 -0.12 8.44 -3.90
CA ILE A 24 -0.30 9.61 -3.04
C ILE A 24 0.08 10.88 -3.79
N LEU A 25 1.24 10.88 -4.42
CA LEU A 25 1.72 12.03 -5.17
C LEU A 25 0.77 12.38 -6.31
N MET A 26 0.26 11.36 -6.99
CA MET A 26 -0.68 11.53 -8.09
C MET A 26 -1.97 12.23 -7.63
N SER A 27 -2.41 11.95 -6.41
CA SER A 27 -3.63 12.55 -5.88
C SER A 27 -3.50 14.04 -5.63
N TRP A 28 -2.27 14.55 -5.55
CA TRP A 28 -2.01 15.98 -5.36
C TRP A 28 -2.07 16.79 -6.66
N PHE A 29 -2.08 16.11 -7.82
CA PHE A 29 -2.06 16.77 -9.12
C PHE A 29 -3.39 16.54 -9.82
N PRO A 30 -4.20 17.60 -10.03
CA PRO A 30 -5.47 17.46 -10.75
C PRO A 30 -5.24 16.92 -12.17
N GLY A 31 -6.05 15.96 -12.57
CA GLY A 31 -5.97 15.38 -13.90
C GLY A 31 -4.94 14.29 -14.07
N ALA A 32 -4.04 14.08 -13.10
CA ALA A 32 -3.04 13.02 -13.21
C ALA A 32 -3.67 11.63 -13.28
N GLY A 33 -4.81 11.46 -12.62
CA GLY A 33 -5.53 10.19 -12.65
C GLY A 33 -6.12 9.82 -13.99
N ASP A 34 -6.27 10.79 -14.89
CA ASP A 34 -6.82 10.56 -16.23
C ASP A 34 -5.75 10.17 -17.24
N THR A 35 -4.47 10.23 -16.86
CA THR A 35 -3.36 9.81 -17.73
C THR A 35 -3.26 8.29 -17.74
N ARG A 36 -2.56 7.75 -18.75
CA ARG A 36 -2.31 6.30 -18.82
C ARG A 36 -1.54 5.81 -17.61
N ILE A 37 -0.55 6.58 -17.17
CA ILE A 37 0.24 6.24 -15.99
C ILE A 37 -0.65 6.26 -14.75
N GLY A 38 -1.53 7.26 -14.64
CA GLY A 38 -2.45 7.37 -13.51
C GLY A 38 -3.42 6.20 -13.44
N VAL A 39 -4.00 5.81 -14.57
CA VAL A 39 -4.90 4.65 -14.65
C VAL A 39 -4.15 3.37 -14.29
N PHE A 40 -2.93 3.22 -14.79
CA PHE A 40 -2.11 2.06 -14.48
C PHE A 40 -1.82 1.97 -12.98
N LEU A 41 -1.39 3.07 -12.37
CA LEU A 41 -1.12 3.10 -10.93
C LEU A 41 -2.37 2.80 -10.12
N TYR A 42 -3.51 3.37 -10.53
CA TYR A 42 -4.78 3.11 -9.87
C TYR A 42 -5.11 1.62 -9.88
N ASN A 43 -5.01 0.99 -11.06
CA ASN A 43 -5.32 -0.41 -11.21
C ASN A 43 -4.36 -1.32 -10.44
N MET A 44 -3.10 -0.92 -10.32
CA MET A 44 -2.09 -1.70 -9.59
C MET A 44 -2.24 -1.56 -8.08
N THR A 45 -2.67 -0.41 -7.60
CA THR A 45 -2.77 -0.15 -6.16
C THR A 45 -4.14 -0.44 -5.59
N GLU A 46 -5.19 -0.47 -6.40
CA GLU A 46 -6.55 -0.69 -5.93
C GLU A 46 -6.75 -2.02 -5.21
N PRO A 47 -6.20 -3.15 -5.68
CA PRO A 47 -6.32 -4.41 -4.93
C PRO A 47 -5.74 -4.34 -3.52
N ILE A 48 -4.76 -3.46 -3.32
CA ILE A 48 -4.15 -3.27 -1.99
C ILE A 48 -4.99 -2.31 -1.17
N LEU A 49 -5.38 -1.18 -1.76
CA LEU A 49 -6.07 -0.10 -1.04
C LEU A 49 -7.56 -0.35 -0.84
N GLY A 50 -8.19 -1.12 -1.73
CA GLY A 50 -9.61 -1.39 -1.66
C GLY A 50 -10.07 -1.96 -0.32
N PRO A 51 -9.43 -3.04 0.19
CA PRO A 51 -9.77 -3.58 1.50
C PRO A 51 -9.60 -2.58 2.63
N PHE A 52 -8.57 -1.74 2.58
CA PHE A 52 -8.34 -0.72 3.61
C PHE A 52 -9.44 0.34 3.59
N ARG A 53 -9.89 0.75 2.39
CA ARG A 53 -11.00 1.69 2.28
C ARG A 53 -12.27 1.12 2.89
N LYS A 54 -12.57 -0.14 2.61
CA LYS A 54 -13.76 -0.79 3.16
C LYS A 54 -13.71 -0.83 4.67
N MET A 55 -12.54 -1.11 5.23
CA MET A 55 -12.37 -1.13 6.68
C MET A 55 -12.59 0.25 7.29
N ILE A 56 -12.06 1.29 6.64
CA ILE A 56 -12.20 2.67 7.09
C ILE A 56 -13.67 3.12 7.01
N ASP A 57 -14.35 2.78 5.93
CA ASP A 57 -15.76 3.14 5.74
C ASP A 57 -16.66 2.53 6.80
N LYS A 58 -16.32 1.34 7.28
CA LYS A 58 -17.11 0.65 8.30
C LYS A 58 -16.78 1.13 9.70
N SER A 59 -15.69 1.87 9.90
CA SER A 59 -15.30 2.35 11.22
C SER A 59 -16.04 3.65 11.55
N PRO A 60 -16.27 3.93 12.86
CA PRO A 60 -16.88 5.21 13.27
C PRO A 60 -16.03 6.42 12.90
N ILE A 61 -14.74 6.21 12.68
CA ILE A 61 -13.81 7.26 12.28
C ILE A 61 -13.87 7.48 10.78
N GLY A 62 -14.47 6.54 10.05
CA GLY A 62 -14.57 6.58 8.61
C GLY A 62 -15.41 7.74 8.13
N GLY A 63 -14.93 8.44 7.14
CA GLY A 63 -15.59 9.54 6.47
C GLY A 63 -14.80 9.90 5.25
N GLY A 64 -15.29 10.84 4.46
CA GLY A 64 -14.61 11.23 3.22
C GLY A 64 -13.17 11.61 3.40
N MET A 65 -12.83 12.24 4.53
CA MET A 65 -11.46 12.67 4.81
C MET A 65 -10.53 11.48 5.06
N MET A 66 -11.02 10.42 5.68
CA MET A 66 -10.19 9.26 6.00
C MET A 66 -9.85 8.46 4.75
N LEU A 67 -10.67 8.55 3.71
CA LEU A 67 -10.38 7.87 2.44
C LEU A 67 -9.10 8.40 1.80
N ASP A 68 -8.81 9.70 1.97
CA ASP A 68 -7.60 10.31 1.45
C ASP A 68 -6.36 9.84 2.19
N PHE A 69 -6.51 9.32 3.39
CA PHE A 69 -5.41 8.79 4.19
C PHE A 69 -5.25 7.28 4.07
N SER A 70 -6.07 6.62 3.23
CA SER A 70 -5.97 5.18 2.99
C SER A 70 -4.55 4.70 2.68
N PRO A 71 -3.83 5.35 1.74
CA PRO A 71 -2.46 4.91 1.43
C PRO A 71 -1.53 4.99 2.64
N ILE A 72 -1.70 6.01 3.49
CA ILE A 72 -0.87 6.17 4.68
C ILE A 72 -1.13 5.05 5.67
N ILE A 73 -2.39 4.73 5.90
CA ILE A 73 -2.78 3.62 6.78
C ILE A 73 -2.26 2.30 6.21
N ALA A 74 -2.33 2.12 4.88
CA ALA A 74 -1.79 0.94 4.23
C ALA A 74 -0.29 0.80 4.45
N PHE A 75 0.48 1.90 4.43
CA PHE A 75 1.90 1.87 4.73
C PHE A 75 2.17 1.30 6.12
N PHE A 76 1.44 1.78 7.13
CA PHE A 76 1.63 1.29 8.49
C PHE A 76 1.31 -0.19 8.61
N VAL A 77 0.17 -0.62 8.06
CA VAL A 77 -0.25 -2.02 8.14
C VAL A 77 0.73 -2.91 7.40
N LEU A 78 1.15 -2.50 6.20
CA LEU A 78 2.10 -3.27 5.41
C LEU A 78 3.46 -3.36 6.10
N ASP A 79 3.89 -2.30 6.78
CA ASP A 79 5.14 -2.34 7.53
C ASP A 79 5.08 -3.38 8.64
N ILE A 80 3.97 -3.43 9.36
CA ILE A 80 3.77 -4.42 10.42
C ILE A 80 3.77 -5.84 9.82
N VAL A 81 3.03 -6.05 8.73
CA VAL A 81 2.96 -7.33 8.05
C VAL A 81 4.36 -7.77 7.60
N LYS A 82 5.12 -6.86 7.00
CA LYS A 82 6.48 -7.13 6.56
C LYS A 82 7.35 -7.60 7.72
N ARG A 83 7.30 -6.90 8.86
CA ARG A 83 8.09 -7.26 10.03
C ARG A 83 7.72 -8.63 10.56
N VAL A 84 6.43 -8.95 10.60
CA VAL A 84 5.96 -10.26 11.03
C VAL A 84 6.46 -11.34 10.09
N LEU A 85 6.34 -11.14 8.77
CA LEU A 85 6.79 -12.10 7.78
C LEU A 85 8.30 -12.36 7.88
N ILE A 86 9.09 -11.31 8.00
CA ILE A 86 10.53 -11.43 8.12
C ILE A 86 10.90 -12.18 9.41
N SER A 87 10.21 -11.87 10.50
CA SER A 87 10.46 -12.56 11.78
C SER A 87 10.16 -14.05 11.66
N LEU A 88 9.05 -14.41 11.00
CA LEU A 88 8.68 -15.82 10.81
C LEU A 88 9.72 -16.54 9.95
N VAL A 89 10.18 -15.90 8.88
CA VAL A 89 11.18 -16.50 7.99
C VAL A 89 12.51 -16.65 8.71
N ALA A 90 12.88 -15.67 9.53
CA ALA A 90 14.14 -15.73 10.29
C ALA A 90 14.15 -16.86 11.31
N MET A 91 12.97 -17.32 11.74
CA MET A 91 12.86 -18.45 12.66
C MET A 91 13.06 -19.81 11.97
N LEU A 92 13.01 -19.85 10.65
CA LEU A 92 13.25 -21.07 9.91
C LEU A 92 14.74 -21.37 9.86
#